data_fde53140ef084e7e6616b5b00b4af5d2
#
_entry.id   fde53140ef084e7e6616b5b00b4af5d2
#
_cell.length_a   1.000
_cell.length_b   1.000
_cell.length_c   1.000
_cell.angle_alpha   90.00
_cell.angle_beta   90.00
_cell.angle_gamma   90.00
#
_symmetry.space_group_name_H-M   'P 1'
#
loop_
_entity.id
_entity.type
_entity.pdbx_description
1 polymer ?
#
loop_
_entity_poly.entity_id
_entity_poly.type
_entity_poly.pdbx_seq_one_letter_code
_entity_poly.pdbx_strand_id
1 'polypeptide(L)'
;SGELKGTDVDRFRISYDFGEWDVVDEDYFRVLFKETYRVMKKGGTLVCFYDIWKLESLKGILESCGFRMFRFIEWVKTNPVPINSKVNYLTNAREVAIVCVKGSKPTFNNSYHNGIYSYPIYQGEDRFHTTQKSLKLFEEIILNHTAEGDVVLDMFLGSGTTLIAANNLKRACFG
;
A
#
# COMPACT_ATOMS: atom_id res chain seq x y z
N SER A 1 34.42 -15.30 -28.15
CA SER A 1 32.98 -14.97 -28.22
C SER A 1 32.21 -15.98 -27.41
N GLY A 2 31.95 -15.66 -26.15
CA GLY A 2 31.15 -16.48 -25.26
C GLY A 2 29.76 -15.87 -25.18
N GLU A 3 28.78 -16.51 -25.79
CA GLU A 3 27.36 -16.24 -25.55
C GLU A 3 27.05 -16.56 -24.09
N LEU A 4 26.69 -15.56 -23.31
CA LEU A 4 26.03 -15.74 -22.05
C LEU A 4 24.63 -16.28 -22.33
N LYS A 5 24.45 -17.59 -22.15
CA LYS A 5 23.16 -18.26 -22.26
C LYS A 5 22.18 -17.60 -21.30
N GLY A 6 20.97 -17.31 -21.80
CA GLY A 6 19.87 -16.70 -21.13
C GLY A 6 19.59 -17.34 -19.78
N THR A 7 19.88 -16.60 -18.76
CA THR A 7 19.91 -17.09 -17.40
C THR A 7 19.23 -16.10 -16.51
N ASP A 8 18.41 -16.60 -15.64
CA ASP A 8 17.91 -15.98 -14.40
C ASP A 8 17.31 -14.55 -14.44
N VAL A 9 17.60 -13.78 -15.48
CA VAL A 9 17.13 -12.39 -15.64
C VAL A 9 15.64 -12.33 -15.99
N ASP A 10 15.15 -13.31 -16.77
CA ASP A 10 13.73 -13.40 -17.11
C ASP A 10 12.86 -13.80 -15.91
N ARG A 11 13.45 -14.39 -14.87
CA ARG A 11 12.78 -14.70 -13.60
C ARG A 11 12.31 -13.47 -12.84
N PHE A 12 12.95 -12.32 -13.05
CA PHE A 12 12.66 -11.05 -12.39
C PHE A 12 11.98 -10.05 -13.31
N ARG A 13 11.65 -10.46 -14.53
CA ARG A 13 10.90 -9.63 -15.46
C ARG A 13 9.46 -9.56 -14.99
N ILE A 14 9.19 -8.57 -14.16
CA ILE A 14 7.81 -8.20 -13.83
C ILE A 14 7.25 -7.58 -15.11
N SER A 15 6.37 -8.32 -15.80
CA SER A 15 5.52 -7.74 -16.81
C SER A 15 4.58 -6.78 -16.09
N TYR A 16 4.66 -5.49 -16.41
CA TYR A 16 3.77 -4.46 -15.87
C TYR A 16 2.41 -4.41 -16.59
N ASP A 17 2.12 -5.43 -17.39
CA ASP A 17 0.78 -5.57 -17.95
C ASP A 17 -0.13 -6.18 -16.88
N PHE A 18 -0.69 -5.32 -16.05
CA PHE A 18 -1.67 -5.69 -15.02
C PHE A 18 -3.08 -5.84 -15.62
N GLY A 19 -3.22 -5.82 -16.97
CA GLY A 19 -4.48 -5.90 -17.66
C GLY A 19 -5.32 -4.62 -17.52
N GLU A 20 -6.62 -4.73 -17.73
CA GLU A 20 -7.58 -3.61 -17.69
C GLU A 20 -7.66 -2.90 -16.32
N TRP A 21 -7.06 -3.46 -15.26
CA TRP A 21 -7.03 -2.91 -13.92
C TRP A 21 -6.16 -1.65 -13.76
N ASP A 22 -5.23 -1.40 -14.68
CA ASP A 22 -4.33 -0.24 -14.61
C ASP A 22 -4.96 1.05 -15.15
N VAL A 23 -6.11 0.94 -15.82
CA VAL A 23 -6.86 2.08 -16.36
C VAL A 23 -8.06 2.37 -15.46
N VAL A 24 -7.81 2.59 -14.18
CA VAL A 24 -8.90 3.03 -13.30
C VAL A 24 -9.13 4.52 -13.51
N ASP A 25 -10.29 4.84 -14.06
CA ASP A 25 -10.75 6.20 -14.30
C ASP A 25 -10.86 6.99 -12.98
N GLU A 26 -10.58 8.28 -13.04
CA GLU A 26 -10.74 9.20 -11.89
C GLU A 26 -12.16 9.15 -11.32
N ASP A 27 -13.18 8.99 -12.16
CA ASP A 27 -14.58 8.89 -11.73
C ASP A 27 -14.84 7.63 -10.89
N TYR A 28 -14.23 6.51 -11.23
CA TYR A 28 -14.27 5.31 -10.39
C TYR A 28 -13.71 5.59 -8.99
N PHE A 29 -12.55 6.22 -8.89
CA PHE A 29 -11.95 6.58 -7.60
C PHE A 29 -12.81 7.56 -6.81
N ARG A 30 -13.46 8.52 -7.47
CA ARG A 30 -14.40 9.44 -6.80
C ARG A 30 -15.57 8.69 -6.16
N VAL A 31 -16.16 7.77 -6.90
CA VAL A 31 -17.27 6.94 -6.37
C VAL A 31 -16.77 6.07 -5.21
N LEU A 32 -15.68 5.35 -5.40
CA LEU A 32 -15.07 4.46 -4.40
C LEU A 32 -14.75 5.21 -3.11
N PHE A 33 -14.03 6.33 -3.18
CA PHE A 33 -13.63 7.07 -1.98
C PHE A 33 -14.76 7.84 -1.33
N LYS A 34 -15.79 8.22 -2.08
CA LYS A 34 -17.03 8.77 -1.51
C LYS A 34 -17.76 7.73 -0.64
N GLU A 35 -17.88 6.50 -1.14
CA GLU A 35 -18.47 5.40 -0.38
C GLU A 35 -17.58 4.99 0.80
N THR A 36 -16.28 4.93 0.61
CA THR A 36 -15.33 4.72 1.70
C THR A 36 -15.49 5.77 2.79
N TYR A 37 -15.54 7.04 2.41
CA TYR A 37 -15.79 8.12 3.38
C TYR A 37 -17.13 7.94 4.09
N ARG A 38 -18.17 7.53 3.37
CA ARG A 38 -19.50 7.31 3.96
C ARG A 38 -19.47 6.28 5.07
N VAL A 39 -18.84 5.11 4.83
CA VAL A 39 -18.84 3.97 5.77
C VAL A 39 -17.82 4.12 6.90
N MET A 40 -16.75 4.89 6.71
CA MET A 40 -15.75 5.11 7.76
C MET A 40 -16.35 5.83 8.98
N LYS A 41 -15.89 5.45 10.16
CA LYS A 41 -16.19 6.20 11.39
C LYS A 41 -15.42 7.53 11.43
N LYS A 42 -15.91 8.50 12.17
CA LYS A 42 -15.21 9.76 12.46
C LYS A 42 -13.88 9.47 13.16
N GLY A 43 -12.79 10.09 12.72
CA GLY A 43 -11.45 9.80 13.21
C GLY A 43 -10.80 8.57 12.53
N GLY A 44 -11.52 7.85 11.68
CA GLY A 44 -10.95 6.74 10.88
C GLY A 44 -9.88 7.25 9.92
N THR A 45 -8.82 6.48 9.75
CA THR A 45 -7.69 6.77 8.85
C THR A 45 -7.79 5.94 7.58
N LEU A 46 -7.61 6.57 6.43
CA LEU A 46 -7.41 5.92 5.15
C LEU A 46 -5.92 5.94 4.82
N VAL A 47 -5.39 4.78 4.42
CA VAL A 47 -4.02 4.60 3.90
C VAL A 47 -4.13 4.00 2.50
N CYS A 48 -3.59 4.69 1.50
CA CYS A 48 -3.66 4.24 0.12
C CYS A 48 -2.27 4.28 -0.53
N PHE A 49 -1.68 3.09 -0.77
CA PHE A 49 -0.47 2.97 -1.57
C PHE A 49 -0.77 3.29 -3.02
N TYR A 50 -0.02 4.22 -3.60
CA TYR A 50 -0.28 4.69 -4.95
C TYR A 50 1.00 5.13 -5.65
N ASP A 51 0.91 5.34 -6.97
CA ASP A 51 2.01 5.88 -7.76
C ASP A 51 2.39 7.28 -7.27
N ILE A 52 3.66 7.47 -6.92
CA ILE A 52 4.18 8.75 -6.42
C ILE A 52 3.89 9.91 -7.37
N TRP A 53 3.91 9.66 -8.67
CA TRP A 53 3.67 10.68 -9.70
C TRP A 53 2.20 11.08 -9.85
N LYS A 54 1.30 10.33 -9.22
CA LYS A 54 -0.15 10.55 -9.25
C LYS A 54 -0.72 10.93 -7.87
N LEU A 55 0.12 11.12 -6.85
CA LEU A 55 -0.35 11.40 -5.48
C LEU A 55 -1.11 12.72 -5.38
N GLU A 56 -0.75 13.75 -6.16
CA GLU A 56 -1.44 15.03 -6.14
C GLU A 56 -2.88 14.90 -6.66
N SER A 57 -3.06 14.21 -7.79
CA SER A 57 -4.40 13.94 -8.34
C SER A 57 -5.24 13.14 -7.36
N LEU A 58 -4.66 12.07 -6.77
CA LEU A 58 -5.33 11.26 -5.75
C LEU A 58 -5.74 12.10 -4.54
N LYS A 59 -4.86 12.98 -4.06
CA LYS A 59 -5.15 13.91 -2.96
C LYS A 59 -6.34 14.79 -3.29
N GLY A 60 -6.39 15.38 -4.50
CA GLY A 60 -7.52 16.20 -4.95
C GLY A 60 -8.86 15.44 -4.92
N ILE A 61 -8.86 14.17 -5.36
CA ILE A 61 -10.04 13.31 -5.30
C ILE A 61 -10.48 13.08 -3.85
N LEU A 62 -9.54 12.71 -2.96
CA LEU A 62 -9.83 12.45 -1.55
C LEU A 62 -10.33 13.71 -0.82
N GLU A 63 -9.74 14.89 -1.11
CA GLU A 63 -10.21 16.17 -0.58
C GLU A 63 -11.66 16.47 -1.00
N SER A 64 -12.00 16.19 -2.28
CA SER A 64 -13.36 16.35 -2.78
C SER A 64 -14.37 15.42 -2.11
N CYS A 65 -13.93 14.26 -1.63
CA CYS A 65 -14.74 13.32 -0.86
C CYS A 65 -14.89 13.71 0.63
N GLY A 66 -14.16 14.72 1.10
CA GLY A 66 -14.26 15.23 2.47
C GLY A 66 -13.12 14.82 3.41
N PHE A 67 -12.16 14.05 2.96
CA PHE A 67 -10.98 13.68 3.75
C PHE A 67 -10.14 14.91 4.11
N ARG A 68 -9.43 14.83 5.24
CA ARG A 68 -8.61 15.90 5.83
C ARG A 68 -7.29 15.35 6.36
N MET A 69 -6.44 16.24 6.90
CA MET A 69 -5.20 15.90 7.61
C MET A 69 -4.25 15.04 6.79
N PHE A 70 -4.02 15.41 5.55
CA PHE A 70 -3.16 14.66 4.63
C PHE A 70 -1.72 14.58 5.10
N ARG A 71 -1.17 13.38 5.02
CA ARG A 71 0.24 13.04 5.19
C ARG A 71 0.60 11.99 4.14
N PHE A 72 1.85 11.63 4.04
CA PHE A 72 2.28 10.44 3.31
C PHE A 72 3.22 9.61 4.19
N ILE A 73 3.29 8.34 3.88
CA ILE A 73 4.23 7.39 4.46
C ILE A 73 5.04 6.75 3.35
N GLU A 74 6.24 6.32 3.71
CA GLU A 74 7.16 5.63 2.82
C GLU A 74 7.44 4.22 3.32
N TRP A 75 7.31 3.23 2.46
CA TRP A 75 7.87 1.91 2.69
C TRP A 75 9.21 1.80 1.99
N VAL A 76 10.28 1.73 2.76
CA VAL A 76 11.65 1.48 2.30
C VAL A 76 11.88 -0.03 2.33
N LYS A 77 12.07 -0.63 1.15
CA LYS A 77 12.34 -2.07 0.99
C LYS A 77 13.79 -2.34 1.37
N THR A 78 14.02 -3.18 2.38
CA THR A 78 15.38 -3.51 2.84
C THR A 78 16.09 -4.49 1.92
N ASN A 79 15.35 -5.16 1.02
CA ASN A 79 15.85 -6.12 0.03
C ASN A 79 15.27 -5.79 -1.38
N PRO A 80 15.52 -4.57 -1.93
CA PRO A 80 14.94 -4.19 -3.21
C PRO A 80 15.47 -5.07 -4.33
N VAL A 81 14.60 -5.39 -5.29
CA VAL A 81 14.96 -6.15 -6.49
C VAL A 81 15.19 -5.19 -7.64
N PRO A 82 16.27 -5.32 -8.44
CA PRO A 82 16.47 -4.54 -9.64
C PRO A 82 15.33 -4.79 -10.64
N ILE A 83 14.65 -3.73 -11.08
CA ILE A 83 13.51 -3.84 -11.99
C ILE A 83 13.97 -4.03 -13.43
N ASN A 84 15.11 -3.45 -13.80
CA ASN A 84 15.69 -3.59 -15.12
C ASN A 84 17.15 -4.04 -15.02
N SER A 85 17.36 -5.34 -15.04
CA SER A 85 18.68 -5.95 -14.88
C SER A 85 19.66 -5.70 -16.02
N LYS A 86 19.21 -5.13 -17.15
CA LYS A 86 20.10 -4.79 -18.28
C LYS A 86 20.82 -3.47 -18.08
N VAL A 87 20.37 -2.65 -17.14
CA VAL A 87 20.95 -1.34 -16.86
C VAL A 87 21.27 -1.25 -15.38
N ASN A 88 22.53 -1.02 -15.04
CA ASN A 88 22.94 -0.73 -13.68
C ASN A 88 22.52 0.70 -13.33
N TYR A 89 21.37 0.82 -12.67
CA TYR A 89 20.79 2.09 -12.26
C TYR A 89 20.07 1.98 -10.90
N LEU A 90 19.38 3.00 -10.49
CA LEU A 90 18.64 3.03 -9.22
C LEU A 90 17.61 1.89 -9.14
N THR A 91 17.57 1.21 -8.01
CA THR A 91 16.52 0.22 -7.71
C THR A 91 15.24 0.93 -7.26
N ASN A 92 14.07 0.34 -7.55
CA ASN A 92 12.80 0.80 -6.99
C ASN A 92 12.65 0.27 -5.55
N ALA A 93 13.37 0.90 -4.63
CA ALA A 93 13.42 0.50 -3.22
C ALA A 93 12.31 1.11 -2.37
N ARG A 94 11.44 1.94 -2.94
CA ARG A 94 10.46 2.71 -2.16
C ARG A 94 9.06 2.59 -2.75
N GLU A 95 8.08 2.51 -1.86
CA GLU A 95 6.68 2.72 -2.18
C GLU A 95 6.10 3.77 -1.23
N VAL A 96 5.17 4.55 -1.72
CA VAL A 96 4.53 5.62 -0.94
C VAL A 96 3.05 5.37 -0.79
N ALA A 97 2.49 5.81 0.33
CA ALA A 97 1.06 5.83 0.53
C ALA A 97 0.61 7.20 1.03
N ILE A 98 -0.50 7.69 0.49
CA ILE A 98 -1.20 8.83 1.07
C ILE A 98 -1.97 8.38 2.30
N VAL A 99 -1.94 9.21 3.33
CA VAL A 99 -2.67 9.01 4.58
C VAL A 99 -3.58 10.19 4.81
N CYS A 100 -4.86 9.93 5.09
CA CYS A 100 -5.82 10.99 5.40
C CYS A 100 -6.90 10.49 6.36
N VAL A 101 -7.69 11.40 6.91
CA VAL A 101 -8.59 11.14 8.03
C VAL A 101 -10.00 11.62 7.70
N LYS A 102 -11.02 10.87 8.12
CA LYS A 102 -12.40 11.33 8.13
C LYS A 102 -12.63 12.25 9.33
N GLY A 103 -12.74 13.55 9.08
CA GLY A 103 -12.94 14.55 10.13
C GLY A 103 -11.64 14.92 10.85
N SER A 104 -11.58 14.74 12.15
CA SER A 104 -10.45 15.11 13.01
C SER A 104 -10.21 14.09 14.13
N LYS A 105 -9.10 14.22 14.84
CA LYS A 105 -8.73 13.36 15.98
C LYS A 105 -8.62 11.88 15.59
N PRO A 106 -7.68 11.53 14.70
CA PRO A 106 -7.45 10.13 14.35
C PRO A 106 -6.91 9.35 15.56
N THR A 107 -7.20 8.04 15.58
CA THR A 107 -6.45 7.12 16.43
C THR A 107 -5.01 7.04 15.90
N PHE A 108 -4.04 7.33 16.76
CA PHE A 108 -2.62 7.16 16.43
C PHE A 108 -1.85 6.76 17.69
N ASN A 109 -1.32 5.54 17.69
CA ASN A 109 -0.76 4.88 18.86
C ASN A 109 0.77 4.99 18.98
N ASN A 110 1.42 5.68 18.03
CA ASN A 110 2.88 5.82 18.00
C ASN A 110 3.26 7.30 17.96
N SER A 111 3.79 7.81 19.07
CA SER A 111 4.15 9.23 19.21
C SER A 111 5.30 9.61 18.29
N TYR A 112 5.12 10.65 17.50
CA TYR A 112 6.16 11.25 16.64
C TYR A 112 6.77 10.31 15.59
N HIS A 113 6.03 9.30 15.13
CA HIS A 113 6.48 8.45 14.02
C HIS A 113 6.74 9.29 12.77
N ASN A 114 7.92 9.11 12.16
CA ASN A 114 8.38 9.91 11.03
C ASN A 114 7.75 9.54 9.68
N GLY A 115 6.91 8.51 9.63
CA GLY A 115 6.24 8.05 8.40
C GLY A 115 7.10 7.12 7.53
N ILE A 116 8.29 6.71 7.99
CA ILE A 116 9.17 5.80 7.27
C ILE A 116 9.08 4.41 7.87
N TYR A 117 8.73 3.43 7.04
CA TYR A 117 8.63 2.02 7.38
C TYR A 117 9.70 1.22 6.63
N SER A 118 10.57 0.52 7.35
CA SER A 118 11.68 -0.24 6.75
C SER A 118 11.45 -1.75 6.91
N TYR A 119 10.96 -2.38 5.86
CA TYR A 119 10.63 -3.81 5.84
C TYR A 119 11.05 -4.48 4.54
N PRO A 120 11.42 -5.77 4.57
CA PRO A 120 11.71 -6.51 3.35
C PRO A 120 10.45 -6.75 2.52
N ILE A 121 10.64 -6.94 1.22
CA ILE A 121 9.65 -7.57 0.35
C ILE A 121 9.53 -9.04 0.81
N TYR A 122 8.30 -9.56 0.84
CA TYR A 122 8.08 -10.96 1.11
C TYR A 122 8.71 -11.85 0.02
N GLN A 123 9.54 -12.82 0.41
CA GLN A 123 10.27 -13.72 -0.48
C GLN A 123 10.05 -15.20 -0.14
N GLY A 124 9.00 -15.54 0.63
CA GLY A 124 8.69 -16.92 0.98
C GLY A 124 8.32 -17.78 -0.24
N GLU A 125 8.53 -19.11 -0.13
CA GLU A 125 8.16 -20.07 -1.20
C GLU A 125 6.64 -20.08 -1.46
N ASP A 126 5.85 -19.68 -0.47
CA ASP A 126 4.39 -19.51 -0.49
C ASP A 126 3.94 -18.12 -0.93
N ARG A 127 4.80 -17.40 -1.69
CA ARG A 127 4.44 -16.11 -2.27
C ARG A 127 3.40 -16.31 -3.37
N PHE A 128 2.15 -15.98 -3.08
CA PHE A 128 1.02 -16.16 -4.00
C PHE A 128 0.90 -15.05 -5.06
N HIS A 129 1.51 -13.88 -4.83
CA HIS A 129 1.37 -12.74 -5.73
C HIS A 129 2.67 -11.93 -5.82
N THR A 130 3.01 -11.46 -7.03
CA THR A 130 4.23 -10.66 -7.27
C THR A 130 4.25 -9.33 -6.51
N THR A 131 3.07 -8.77 -6.22
CA THR A 131 2.91 -7.49 -5.50
C THR A 131 2.53 -7.67 -4.02
N GLN A 132 2.70 -8.89 -3.47
CA GLN A 132 2.40 -9.15 -2.06
C GLN A 132 3.21 -8.21 -1.16
N LYS A 133 2.50 -7.48 -0.30
CA LYS A 133 3.10 -6.55 0.65
C LYS A 133 3.67 -7.27 1.87
N SER A 134 4.57 -6.62 2.58
CA SER A 134 5.13 -7.15 3.83
C SER A 134 4.05 -7.22 4.92
N LEU A 135 3.86 -8.40 5.51
CA LEU A 135 2.91 -8.60 6.62
C LEU A 135 3.25 -7.68 7.80
N LYS A 136 4.52 -7.60 8.18
CA LYS A 136 4.98 -6.75 9.29
C LYS A 136 4.71 -5.26 9.06
N LEU A 137 4.85 -4.80 7.82
CA LEU A 137 4.49 -3.43 7.44
C LEU A 137 3.01 -3.15 7.72
N PHE A 138 2.13 -4.07 7.30
CA PHE A 138 0.68 -3.90 7.47
C PHE A 138 0.27 -4.05 8.93
N GLU A 139 0.90 -4.94 9.69
CA GLU A 139 0.70 -5.05 11.13
C GLU A 139 1.05 -3.74 11.84
N GLU A 140 2.19 -3.12 11.53
CA GLU A 140 2.57 -1.85 12.13
C GLU A 140 1.64 -0.70 11.72
N ILE A 141 1.26 -0.60 10.45
CA ILE A 141 0.29 0.42 10.00
C ILE A 141 -1.04 0.25 10.73
N ILE A 142 -1.58 -0.96 10.81
CA ILE A 142 -2.85 -1.23 11.49
C ILE A 142 -2.73 -0.91 12.99
N LEU A 143 -1.66 -1.35 13.64
CA LEU A 143 -1.41 -1.08 15.04
C LEU A 143 -1.35 0.43 15.34
N ASN A 144 -0.68 1.20 14.47
CA ASN A 144 -0.53 2.64 14.65
C ASN A 144 -1.86 3.40 14.51
N HIS A 145 -2.78 2.91 13.66
CA HIS A 145 -3.99 3.66 13.28
C HIS A 145 -5.29 3.09 13.82
N THR A 146 -5.25 2.02 14.61
CA THR A 146 -6.46 1.36 15.15
C THR A 146 -6.28 0.93 16.60
N ALA A 147 -7.40 0.76 17.32
CA ALA A 147 -7.43 0.06 18.60
C ALA A 147 -7.87 -1.41 18.43
N GLU A 148 -7.61 -2.26 19.42
CA GLU A 148 -8.13 -3.62 19.46
C GLU A 148 -9.67 -3.61 19.35
N GLY A 149 -10.23 -4.49 18.54
CA GLY A 149 -11.67 -4.52 18.25
C GLY A 149 -12.16 -3.55 17.17
N ASP A 150 -11.29 -2.68 16.67
CA ASP A 150 -11.65 -1.85 15.52
C ASP A 150 -11.82 -2.69 14.24
N VAL A 151 -12.49 -2.09 13.25
CA VAL A 151 -12.74 -2.68 11.93
C VAL A 151 -11.79 -2.09 10.91
N VAL A 152 -11.14 -2.96 10.14
CA VAL A 152 -10.30 -2.63 8.99
C VAL A 152 -11.07 -2.99 7.71
N LEU A 153 -11.08 -2.11 6.73
CA LEU A 153 -11.62 -2.36 5.40
C LEU A 153 -10.49 -2.28 4.38
N ASP A 154 -10.33 -3.32 3.57
CA ASP A 154 -9.41 -3.33 2.43
C ASP A 154 -10.21 -3.55 1.14
N MET A 155 -10.40 -2.51 0.36
CA MET A 155 -11.17 -2.55 -0.88
C MET A 155 -10.40 -3.21 -2.04
N PHE A 156 -9.11 -3.49 -1.85
CA PHE A 156 -8.22 -4.12 -2.84
C PHE A 156 -7.43 -5.26 -2.18
N LEU A 157 -8.12 -6.15 -1.53
CA LEU A 157 -7.58 -7.18 -0.63
C LEU A 157 -6.42 -8.00 -1.21
N GLY A 158 -6.44 -8.26 -2.53
CA GLY A 158 -5.37 -8.95 -3.24
C GLY A 158 -4.99 -10.27 -2.60
N SER A 159 -3.76 -10.40 -2.13
CA SER A 159 -3.25 -11.61 -1.46
C SER A 159 -3.74 -11.80 -0.01
N GLY A 160 -4.58 -10.90 0.51
CA GLY A 160 -5.11 -11.01 1.86
C GLY A 160 -4.14 -10.59 2.98
N THR A 161 -3.04 -9.92 2.67
CA THR A 161 -2.06 -9.48 3.68
C THR A 161 -2.71 -8.64 4.78
N THR A 162 -3.62 -7.73 4.42
CA THR A 162 -4.36 -6.89 5.37
C THR A 162 -5.24 -7.72 6.29
N LEU A 163 -5.92 -8.74 5.75
CA LEU A 163 -6.77 -9.65 6.52
C LEU A 163 -5.96 -10.39 7.60
N ILE A 164 -4.81 -10.95 7.21
CA ILE A 164 -3.93 -11.68 8.13
C ILE A 164 -3.40 -10.73 9.20
N ALA A 165 -2.92 -9.54 8.80
CA ALA A 165 -2.40 -8.54 9.72
C ALA A 165 -3.45 -8.07 10.74
N ALA A 166 -4.66 -7.78 10.28
CA ALA A 166 -5.75 -7.36 11.15
C ALA A 166 -6.14 -8.46 12.15
N ASN A 167 -6.27 -9.71 11.67
CA ASN A 167 -6.59 -10.86 12.53
C ASN A 167 -5.52 -11.11 13.60
N ASN A 168 -4.23 -11.04 13.25
CA ASN A 168 -3.12 -11.18 14.20
C ASN A 168 -3.19 -10.15 15.33
N LEU A 169 -3.72 -8.98 15.01
CA LEU A 169 -3.86 -7.86 15.94
C LEU A 169 -5.24 -7.77 16.60
N LYS A 170 -6.10 -8.76 16.40
CA LYS A 170 -7.48 -8.80 16.92
C LYS A 170 -8.36 -7.64 16.43
N ARG A 171 -8.24 -7.29 15.16
CA ARG A 171 -9.13 -6.38 14.46
C ARG A 171 -9.99 -7.19 13.50
N ALA A 172 -11.28 -6.85 13.38
CA ALA A 172 -12.11 -7.39 12.31
C ALA A 172 -11.64 -6.81 10.97
N CYS A 173 -11.66 -7.63 9.90
CA CYS A 173 -11.31 -7.16 8.56
C CYS A 173 -12.38 -7.58 7.56
N PHE A 174 -12.70 -6.67 6.65
CA PHE A 174 -13.55 -6.90 5.47
C PHE A 174 -12.76 -6.50 4.21
N GLY A 175 -12.96 -7.27 3.12
CA GLY A 175 -12.36 -7.01 1.83
C GLY A 175 -12.94 -7.89 0.72
#